data_7df3146ff41e9f151f888dffdfcf9353
#
_entry.id   7df3146ff41e9f151f888dffdfcf9353
#
_cell.length_a   1.000
_cell.length_b   1.000
_cell.length_c   1.000
_cell.angle_alpha   90.00
_cell.angle_beta   90.00
_cell.angle_gamma   90.00
#
_symmetry.space_group_name_H-M   'P 1'
#
loop_
_entity.id
_entity.type
_entity.pdbx_description
1 polymer ?
#
loop_
_entity_poly.entity_id
_entity_poly.type
_entity_poly.pdbx_seq_one_letter_code
_entity_poly.pdbx_strand_id
1 'polypeptide(L)'
;MSEEGLNIEYKSIQKIRSGDKGFRDLAATCVCFANAQGGKIFIGFEDKSKQPPVGQSILAKEVNDAVTKLRSLCFNVAVSSSDILFHENGSHYFKIEVFPSMKSIATTSDGKIYLRVADKCEPVRSEDIHRLANEKQAYQWELVCPKSVKLSDVNTENITGFAAKIRSSDRVKEHIRQMTDYEIIDNYNFTDGDYLTYLGILWLGTAKQRSRISYPITVQYIVYDELDRKI
;
A
#
# COMPACT_ATOMS: atom_id res chain seq x y z
N MET A 1 -10.31 22.98 -11.38
CA MET A 1 -10.57 21.90 -10.39
C MET A 1 -10.70 20.60 -11.15
N SER A 2 -10.08 19.50 -10.68
CA SER A 2 -10.26 18.17 -11.29
C SER A 2 -11.68 17.64 -10.99
N GLU A 3 -12.30 16.97 -11.96
CA GLU A 3 -13.62 16.36 -11.77
C GLU A 3 -13.54 15.16 -10.83
N GLU A 4 -14.67 14.81 -10.20
CA GLU A 4 -14.82 13.53 -9.49
C GLU A 4 -14.54 12.39 -10.44
N GLY A 5 -13.85 11.36 -9.96
CA GLY A 5 -13.41 10.24 -10.78
C GLY A 5 -12.90 9.08 -9.93
N LEU A 6 -12.06 8.23 -10.53
CA LEU A 6 -11.55 7.03 -9.88
C LEU A 6 -10.84 7.29 -8.55
N ASN A 7 -10.18 8.42 -8.40
CA ASN A 7 -9.31 8.72 -7.25
C ASN A 7 -9.56 10.08 -6.60
N ILE A 8 -10.66 10.76 -6.96
CA ILE A 8 -11.04 12.05 -6.38
C ILE A 8 -12.51 12.02 -5.99
N GLU A 9 -12.80 12.53 -4.79
CA GLU A 9 -14.15 12.67 -4.24
C GLU A 9 -14.28 13.99 -3.51
N TYR A 10 -15.44 14.66 -3.63
CA TYR A 10 -15.78 15.87 -2.90
C TYR A 10 -16.90 15.59 -1.91
N LYS A 11 -16.75 16.08 -0.69
CA LYS A 11 -17.74 15.88 0.39
C LYS A 11 -17.98 17.17 1.17
N SER A 12 -19.23 17.40 1.55
CA SER A 12 -19.60 18.49 2.41
C SER A 12 -18.94 18.35 3.80
N ILE A 13 -18.64 19.48 4.42
CA ILE A 13 -18.17 19.56 5.82
C ILE A 13 -19.16 18.89 6.78
N GLN A 14 -20.43 18.81 6.41
CA GLN A 14 -21.46 18.15 7.21
C GLN A 14 -21.17 16.66 7.43
N LYS A 15 -20.36 16.02 6.56
CA LYS A 15 -19.98 14.61 6.77
C LYS A 15 -19.17 14.39 8.05
N ILE A 16 -18.43 15.39 8.52
CA ILE A 16 -17.71 15.31 9.80
C ILE A 16 -18.46 15.99 10.95
N ARG A 17 -19.45 16.87 10.67
CA ARG A 17 -20.24 17.58 11.69
C ARG A 17 -21.57 16.88 12.05
N SER A 18 -22.09 16.02 11.16
CA SER A 18 -23.39 15.35 11.36
C SER A 18 -23.32 14.07 12.22
N GLY A 19 -22.20 13.84 12.90
CA GLY A 19 -22.04 12.66 13.75
C GLY A 19 -21.80 11.34 13.01
N ASP A 20 -22.17 10.23 13.62
CA ASP A 20 -21.75 8.90 13.19
C ASP A 20 -22.17 8.50 11.76
N LYS A 21 -23.32 8.96 11.28
CA LYS A 21 -23.79 8.65 9.92
C LYS A 21 -22.85 9.22 8.86
N GLY A 22 -22.46 10.48 9.01
CA GLY A 22 -21.51 11.13 8.08
C GLY A 22 -20.14 10.44 8.07
N PHE A 23 -19.65 10.07 9.25
CA PHE A 23 -18.40 9.34 9.37
C PHE A 23 -18.44 7.93 8.78
N ARG A 24 -19.56 7.20 8.87
CA ARG A 24 -19.71 5.90 8.21
C ARG A 24 -19.65 6.03 6.69
N ASP A 25 -20.27 7.05 6.13
CA ASP A 25 -20.20 7.33 4.69
C ASP A 25 -18.75 7.63 4.26
N LEU A 26 -18.02 8.43 5.04
CA LEU A 26 -16.61 8.72 4.79
C LEU A 26 -15.73 7.46 4.93
N ALA A 27 -15.99 6.63 5.93
CA ALA A 27 -15.30 5.36 6.13
C ALA A 27 -15.48 4.41 4.93
N ALA A 28 -16.71 4.31 4.41
CA ALA A 28 -16.99 3.54 3.19
C ALA A 28 -16.19 4.08 1.99
N THR A 29 -16.09 5.41 1.83
CA THR A 29 -15.27 6.03 0.78
C THR A 29 -13.77 5.74 0.99
N CYS A 30 -13.28 5.83 2.22
CA CYS A 30 -11.88 5.49 2.53
C CYS A 30 -11.56 4.01 2.22
N VAL A 31 -12.41 3.08 2.61
CA VAL A 31 -12.29 1.66 2.30
C VAL A 31 -12.31 1.42 0.79
N CYS A 32 -13.19 2.09 0.09
CA CYS A 32 -13.33 2.05 -1.36
C CYS A 32 -12.02 2.44 -2.07
N PHE A 33 -11.44 3.57 -1.70
CA PHE A 33 -10.17 4.02 -2.24
C PHE A 33 -9.00 3.11 -1.85
N ALA A 34 -8.96 2.65 -0.60
CA ALA A 34 -7.90 1.75 -0.15
C ALA A 34 -7.92 0.40 -0.87
N ASN A 35 -9.09 -0.12 -1.23
CA ASN A 35 -9.21 -1.35 -2.02
C ASN A 35 -8.89 -1.16 -3.50
N ALA A 36 -8.93 0.07 -4.00
CA ALA A 36 -8.51 0.45 -5.36
C ALA A 36 -7.06 0.98 -5.36
N GLN A 37 -6.82 2.09 -6.01
CA GLN A 37 -5.49 2.69 -6.19
C GLN A 37 -5.20 3.83 -5.19
N GLY A 38 -5.99 3.94 -4.14
CA GLY A 38 -5.97 5.11 -3.26
C GLY A 38 -6.74 6.29 -3.84
N GLY A 39 -6.72 7.43 -3.15
CA GLY A 39 -7.41 8.61 -3.65
C GLY A 39 -7.38 9.78 -2.68
N LYS A 40 -8.05 10.85 -3.07
CA LYS A 40 -8.14 12.10 -2.32
C LYS A 40 -9.61 12.48 -2.11
N ILE A 41 -9.97 12.75 -0.86
CA ILE A 41 -11.31 13.22 -0.47
C ILE A 41 -11.16 14.68 -0.05
N PHE A 42 -11.78 15.56 -0.78
CA PHE A 42 -11.84 16.98 -0.44
C PHE A 42 -13.07 17.25 0.44
N ILE A 43 -12.85 17.68 1.67
CA ILE A 43 -13.89 17.95 2.66
C ILE A 43 -14.15 19.44 2.74
N GLY A 44 -15.42 19.80 2.63
CA GLY A 44 -15.87 21.19 2.67
C GLY A 44 -16.54 21.67 1.39
N PHE A 45 -16.82 20.79 0.44
CA PHE A 45 -17.43 21.14 -0.85
C PHE A 45 -18.89 20.69 -0.90
N GLU A 46 -19.78 21.55 -1.35
CA GLU A 46 -21.18 21.21 -1.55
C GLU A 46 -21.41 20.51 -2.90
N ASP A 47 -22.24 19.46 -2.88
CA ASP A 47 -22.52 18.63 -4.06
C ASP A 47 -23.04 19.42 -5.26
N LYS A 48 -23.90 20.44 -5.00
CA LYS A 48 -24.55 21.24 -6.05
C LYS A 48 -23.64 22.31 -6.65
N SER A 49 -22.91 23.02 -5.82
CA SER A 49 -22.07 24.15 -6.25
C SER A 49 -20.65 23.71 -6.61
N LYS A 50 -20.24 22.50 -6.17
CA LYS A 50 -18.86 22.01 -6.23
C LYS A 50 -17.85 23.01 -5.67
N GLN A 51 -18.29 23.82 -4.71
CA GLN A 51 -17.48 24.84 -4.03
C GLN A 51 -17.75 24.80 -2.52
N PRO A 52 -16.79 25.24 -1.69
CA PRO A 52 -17.04 25.48 -0.28
C PRO A 52 -18.06 26.62 -0.09
N PRO A 53 -19.03 26.46 0.83
CA PRO A 53 -19.96 27.57 1.17
C PRO A 53 -19.22 28.81 1.61
N VAL A 54 -19.67 29.98 1.18
CA VAL A 54 -19.09 31.27 1.55
C VAL A 54 -19.10 31.43 3.07
N GLY A 55 -17.95 31.83 3.64
CA GLY A 55 -17.80 32.02 5.09
C GLY A 55 -17.61 30.72 5.87
N GLN A 56 -17.49 29.54 5.20
CA GLN A 56 -17.17 28.29 5.88
C GLN A 56 -15.81 28.37 6.56
N SER A 57 -15.79 28.10 7.86
CA SER A 57 -14.58 27.99 8.65
C SER A 57 -14.43 26.55 9.19
N ILE A 58 -13.20 26.06 9.22
CA ILE A 58 -12.83 24.75 9.74
C ILE A 58 -11.71 24.94 10.76
N LEU A 59 -11.80 24.24 11.88
CA LEU A 59 -10.77 24.28 12.93
C LEU A 59 -9.80 23.09 12.77
N ALA A 60 -8.54 23.29 13.11
CA ALA A 60 -7.53 22.23 13.09
C ALA A 60 -7.94 21.02 13.96
N LYS A 61 -8.65 21.26 15.07
CA LYS A 61 -9.21 20.20 15.90
C LYS A 61 -10.20 19.32 15.14
N GLU A 62 -11.09 19.91 14.32
CA GLU A 62 -12.07 19.16 13.53
C GLU A 62 -11.37 18.23 12.52
N VAL A 63 -10.25 18.66 11.93
CA VAL A 63 -9.45 17.85 11.01
C VAL A 63 -8.82 16.66 11.74
N ASN A 64 -8.20 16.91 12.91
CA ASN A 64 -7.56 15.86 13.72
C ASN A 64 -8.59 14.85 14.24
N ASP A 65 -9.72 15.31 14.75
CA ASP A 65 -10.81 14.47 15.24
C ASP A 65 -11.38 13.61 14.10
N ALA A 66 -11.52 14.18 12.90
CA ALA A 66 -11.98 13.46 11.71
C ALA A 66 -11.03 12.30 11.33
N VAL A 67 -9.73 12.56 11.27
CA VAL A 67 -8.73 11.51 10.97
C VAL A 67 -8.72 10.42 12.03
N THR A 68 -8.78 10.81 13.31
CA THR A 68 -8.82 9.86 14.43
C THR A 68 -10.06 8.97 14.37
N LYS A 69 -11.22 9.58 14.12
CA LYS A 69 -12.49 8.85 13.99
C LYS A 69 -12.48 7.91 12.78
N LEU A 70 -11.99 8.35 11.63
CA LEU A 70 -11.89 7.49 10.43
C LEU A 70 -10.98 6.28 10.68
N ARG A 71 -9.84 6.47 11.34
CA ARG A 71 -8.96 5.35 11.72
C ARG A 71 -9.64 4.32 12.61
N SER A 72 -10.55 4.73 13.50
CA SER A 72 -11.33 3.81 14.33
C SER A 72 -12.46 3.10 13.58
N LEU A 73 -12.88 3.64 12.45
CA LEU A 73 -13.99 3.09 11.64
C LEU A 73 -13.52 2.24 10.44
N CYS A 74 -12.21 2.10 10.24
CA CYS A 74 -11.65 1.36 9.11
C CYS A 74 -10.55 0.42 9.55
N PHE A 75 -10.45 -0.74 8.91
CA PHE A 75 -9.33 -1.67 9.04
C PHE A 75 -8.55 -1.75 7.71
N ASN A 76 -7.23 -1.86 7.80
CA ASN A 76 -6.32 -1.90 6.65
C ASN A 76 -6.42 -0.65 5.74
N VAL A 77 -6.71 0.49 6.33
CA VAL A 77 -6.79 1.79 5.65
C VAL A 77 -5.79 2.74 6.27
N ALA A 78 -4.87 3.24 5.46
CA ALA A 78 -3.97 4.32 5.84
C ALA A 78 -4.50 5.64 5.30
N VAL A 79 -4.64 6.63 6.18
CA VAL A 79 -5.09 7.98 5.81
C VAL A 79 -4.18 9.04 6.41
N SER A 80 -3.99 10.13 5.67
CA SER A 80 -3.40 11.37 6.13
C SER A 80 -4.30 12.55 5.78
N SER A 81 -4.16 13.67 6.48
CA SER A 81 -4.85 14.91 6.16
C SER A 81 -3.86 15.99 5.73
N SER A 82 -4.31 16.92 4.88
CA SER A 82 -3.61 18.17 4.67
C SER A 82 -3.86 19.14 5.83
N ASP A 83 -3.08 20.21 5.86
CA ASP A 83 -3.47 21.43 6.58
C ASP A 83 -4.78 22.00 6.01
N ILE A 84 -5.37 22.96 6.73
CA ILE A 84 -6.53 23.70 6.26
C ILE A 84 -6.11 24.53 5.04
N LEU A 85 -6.84 24.37 3.97
CA LEU A 85 -6.65 25.06 2.70
C LEU A 85 -7.72 26.13 2.52
N PHE A 86 -7.40 27.15 1.73
CA PHE A 86 -8.30 28.26 1.42
C PHE A 86 -8.73 28.20 -0.04
N HIS A 87 -10.02 28.26 -0.26
CA HIS A 87 -10.60 28.41 -1.60
C HIS A 87 -10.57 29.88 -2.03
N GLU A 88 -10.72 30.16 -3.32
CA GLU A 88 -10.71 31.52 -3.89
C GLU A 88 -11.76 32.45 -3.24
N ASN A 89 -12.88 31.91 -2.76
CA ASN A 89 -13.91 32.65 -2.03
C ASN A 89 -13.58 32.89 -0.54
N GLY A 90 -12.36 32.55 -0.09
CA GLY A 90 -11.90 32.71 1.29
C GLY A 90 -12.37 31.62 2.26
N SER A 91 -13.15 30.64 1.80
CA SER A 91 -13.67 29.57 2.64
C SER A 91 -12.67 28.45 2.85
N HIS A 92 -12.74 27.80 4.02
CA HIS A 92 -11.85 26.72 4.40
C HIS A 92 -12.29 25.37 3.82
N TYR A 93 -11.33 24.56 3.46
CA TYR A 93 -11.50 23.14 3.16
C TYR A 93 -10.23 22.38 3.54
N PHE A 94 -10.26 21.05 3.55
CA PHE A 94 -9.07 20.23 3.71
C PHE A 94 -9.17 18.96 2.87
N LYS A 95 -8.07 18.27 2.74
CA LYS A 95 -7.96 17.05 1.95
C LYS A 95 -7.61 15.86 2.87
N ILE A 96 -8.31 14.76 2.70
CA ILE A 96 -7.93 13.45 3.23
C ILE A 96 -7.32 12.66 2.07
N GLU A 97 -6.10 12.21 2.24
CA GLU A 97 -5.42 11.31 1.33
C GLU A 97 -5.53 9.88 1.85
N VAL A 98 -6.04 9.00 1.01
CA VAL A 98 -6.21 7.57 1.31
C VAL A 98 -5.19 6.80 0.49
N PHE A 99 -4.35 6.03 1.19
CA PHE A 99 -3.34 5.20 0.54
C PHE A 99 -3.92 3.85 0.15
N PRO A 100 -3.47 3.24 -0.96
CA PRO A 100 -3.93 1.93 -1.36
C PRO A 100 -3.49 0.87 -0.34
N SER A 101 -4.38 -0.05 -0.01
CA SER A 101 -4.08 -1.22 0.81
C SER A 101 -3.50 -2.31 -0.09
N MET A 102 -2.19 -2.49 -0.04
CA MET A 102 -1.47 -3.40 -0.95
C MET A 102 -1.54 -4.87 -0.52
N LYS A 103 -1.57 -5.15 0.79
CA LYS A 103 -1.41 -6.50 1.35
C LYS A 103 -2.71 -7.17 1.77
N SER A 104 -3.71 -6.39 2.08
CA SER A 104 -4.93 -6.88 2.73
C SER A 104 -6.15 -6.17 2.17
N ILE A 105 -7.29 -6.82 2.22
CA ILE A 105 -8.56 -6.18 1.91
C ILE A 105 -8.88 -5.17 3.01
N ALA A 106 -9.17 -3.94 2.63
CA ALA A 106 -9.65 -2.91 3.55
C ALA A 106 -11.14 -3.12 3.83
N THR A 107 -11.55 -2.91 5.08
CA THR A 107 -12.94 -3.03 5.51
C THR A 107 -13.32 -1.88 6.43
N THR A 108 -14.62 -1.60 6.53
CA THR A 108 -15.16 -0.77 7.60
C THR A 108 -15.14 -1.54 8.93
N SER A 109 -15.29 -0.86 10.04
CA SER A 109 -15.32 -1.48 11.38
C SER A 109 -16.48 -2.47 11.58
N ASP A 110 -17.54 -2.38 10.77
CA ASP A 110 -18.65 -3.35 10.72
C ASP A 110 -18.45 -4.45 9.65
N GLY A 111 -17.22 -4.59 9.12
CA GLY A 111 -16.80 -5.68 8.24
C GLY A 111 -17.21 -5.53 6.77
N LYS A 112 -17.77 -4.39 6.36
CA LYS A 112 -18.16 -4.18 4.97
C LYS A 112 -16.98 -3.86 4.08
N ILE A 113 -17.00 -4.40 2.87
CA ILE A 113 -15.98 -4.17 1.83
C ILE A 113 -16.62 -3.34 0.73
N TYR A 114 -15.91 -2.30 0.30
CA TYR A 114 -16.32 -1.44 -0.82
C TYR A 114 -15.21 -1.39 -1.86
N LEU A 115 -15.59 -1.27 -3.13
CA LEU A 115 -14.68 -1.12 -4.26
C LEU A 115 -15.09 0.07 -5.12
N ARG A 116 -14.12 0.77 -5.67
CA ARG A 116 -14.36 1.86 -6.61
C ARG A 116 -14.69 1.30 -7.98
N VAL A 117 -15.88 1.60 -8.48
CA VAL A 117 -16.34 1.26 -9.82
C VAL A 117 -16.69 2.56 -10.52
N ALA A 118 -15.85 2.98 -11.44
CA ALA A 118 -15.89 4.31 -12.05
C ALA A 118 -15.84 5.43 -10.97
N ASP A 119 -16.88 6.23 -10.85
CA ASP A 119 -17.02 7.32 -9.89
C ASP A 119 -17.78 6.93 -8.60
N LYS A 120 -18.17 5.64 -8.45
CA LYS A 120 -18.99 5.18 -7.33
C LYS A 120 -18.26 4.21 -6.43
N CYS A 121 -18.61 4.25 -5.16
CA CYS A 121 -18.22 3.25 -4.18
C CYS A 121 -19.36 2.24 -4.01
N GLU A 122 -19.11 1.00 -4.45
CA GLU A 122 -20.10 -0.07 -4.38
C GLU A 122 -19.69 -1.15 -3.37
N PRO A 123 -20.63 -1.74 -2.65
CA PRO A 123 -20.36 -2.92 -1.84
C PRO A 123 -19.82 -4.06 -2.71
N VAL A 124 -18.78 -4.72 -2.26
CA VAL A 124 -18.18 -5.85 -2.98
C VAL A 124 -19.10 -7.07 -2.84
N ARG A 125 -19.43 -7.73 -3.95
CA ARG A 125 -20.19 -8.95 -3.97
C ARG A 125 -19.33 -10.13 -3.53
N SER A 126 -19.96 -11.17 -2.97
CA SER A 126 -19.22 -12.36 -2.49
C SER A 126 -18.32 -13.00 -3.54
N GLU A 127 -18.74 -13.02 -4.80
CA GLU A 127 -17.98 -13.52 -5.95
C GLU A 127 -16.72 -12.70 -6.24
N ASP A 128 -16.75 -11.39 -6.00
CA ASP A 128 -15.62 -10.49 -6.23
C ASP A 128 -14.59 -10.51 -5.08
N ILE A 129 -14.94 -11.03 -3.91
CA ILE A 129 -14.03 -11.08 -2.75
C ILE A 129 -12.78 -11.93 -3.07
N HIS A 130 -12.96 -13.07 -3.72
CA HIS A 130 -11.85 -13.94 -4.11
C HIS A 130 -10.93 -13.26 -5.13
N ARG A 131 -11.49 -12.54 -6.11
CA ARG A 131 -10.71 -11.78 -7.07
C ARG A 131 -9.90 -10.69 -6.38
N LEU A 132 -10.54 -9.90 -5.51
CA LEU A 132 -9.88 -8.84 -4.75
C LEU A 132 -8.79 -9.40 -3.82
N ALA A 133 -9.03 -10.55 -3.19
CA ALA A 133 -8.03 -11.22 -2.36
C ALA A 133 -6.81 -11.68 -3.18
N ASN A 134 -7.04 -12.24 -4.35
CA ASN A 134 -5.96 -12.66 -5.25
C ASN A 134 -5.15 -11.47 -5.77
N GLU A 135 -5.79 -10.35 -6.11
CA GLU A 135 -5.10 -9.12 -6.48
C GLU A 135 -4.19 -8.59 -5.34
N LYS A 136 -4.63 -8.70 -4.09
CA LYS A 136 -3.82 -8.34 -2.91
C LYS A 136 -2.72 -9.37 -2.60
N GLN A 137 -2.95 -10.65 -2.88
CA GLN A 137 -1.94 -11.71 -2.75
C GLN A 137 -0.86 -11.66 -3.83
N ALA A 138 -1.11 -11.03 -4.97
CA ALA A 138 -0.11 -10.77 -6.00
C ALA A 138 0.99 -9.79 -5.53
N TYR A 139 0.86 -9.24 -4.33
CA TYR A 139 1.90 -8.45 -3.70
C TYR A 139 3.12 -9.32 -3.40
N GLN A 140 4.12 -9.15 -4.23
CA GLN A 140 5.42 -9.79 -4.06
C GLN A 140 6.27 -8.97 -3.09
N TRP A 141 6.12 -9.25 -1.79
CA TRP A 141 6.85 -8.51 -0.74
C TRP A 141 8.37 -8.61 -0.93
N GLU A 142 8.84 -9.73 -1.51
CA GLU A 142 10.24 -9.96 -1.82
C GLU A 142 10.83 -8.96 -2.81
N LEU A 143 10.00 -8.38 -3.69
CA LEU A 143 10.43 -7.37 -4.67
C LEU A 143 10.38 -5.94 -4.12
N VAL A 144 9.85 -5.75 -2.92
CA VAL A 144 9.84 -4.42 -2.30
C VAL A 144 11.25 -4.01 -1.91
N CYS A 145 11.63 -2.79 -2.26
CA CYS A 145 12.89 -2.18 -1.87
C CYS A 145 12.70 -1.35 -0.59
N PRO A 146 13.19 -1.82 0.57
CA PRO A 146 13.04 -1.09 1.84
C PRO A 146 14.01 0.10 1.97
N LYS A 147 14.91 0.31 0.99
CA LYS A 147 15.97 1.32 0.99
C LYS A 147 16.87 1.27 2.24
N SER A 148 16.98 0.10 2.86
CA SER A 148 17.74 -0.11 4.11
C SER A 148 19.15 -0.63 3.88
N VAL A 149 19.43 -1.19 2.70
CA VAL A 149 20.74 -1.75 2.31
C VAL A 149 21.08 -1.26 0.92
N LYS A 150 22.19 -0.53 0.79
CA LYS A 150 22.74 -0.14 -0.50
C LYS A 150 23.48 -1.30 -1.15
N LEU A 151 23.47 -1.33 -2.47
CA LEU A 151 24.24 -2.31 -3.25
C LEU A 151 25.75 -2.21 -2.94
N SER A 152 26.26 -1.00 -2.71
CA SER A 152 27.64 -0.76 -2.32
C SER A 152 28.05 -1.36 -0.97
N ASP A 153 27.07 -1.67 -0.09
CA ASP A 153 27.31 -2.24 1.23
C ASP A 153 27.28 -3.79 1.22
N VAL A 154 27.10 -4.37 0.04
CA VAL A 154 27.07 -5.83 -0.15
C VAL A 154 28.49 -6.34 -0.43
N ASN A 155 28.85 -7.48 0.21
CA ASN A 155 30.11 -8.11 -0.09
C ASN A 155 30.15 -8.59 -1.55
N THR A 156 31.13 -8.15 -2.31
CA THR A 156 31.33 -8.50 -3.72
C THR A 156 31.40 -10.03 -3.91
N GLU A 157 31.97 -10.78 -2.97
CA GLU A 157 32.03 -12.23 -3.03
C GLU A 157 30.64 -12.89 -3.03
N ASN A 158 29.65 -12.29 -2.37
CA ASN A 158 28.27 -12.79 -2.41
C ASN A 158 27.65 -12.58 -3.78
N ILE A 159 27.95 -11.44 -4.41
CA ILE A 159 27.46 -11.11 -5.76
C ILE A 159 28.09 -12.06 -6.79
N THR A 160 29.42 -12.16 -6.81
CA THR A 160 30.13 -13.06 -7.73
C THR A 160 29.80 -14.52 -7.53
N GLY A 161 29.67 -14.95 -6.27
CA GLY A 161 29.28 -16.32 -5.93
C GLY A 161 27.87 -16.68 -6.39
N PHE A 162 26.92 -15.75 -6.26
CA PHE A 162 25.57 -15.93 -6.79
C PHE A 162 25.55 -15.98 -8.32
N ALA A 163 26.21 -15.01 -8.98
CA ALA A 163 26.29 -14.95 -10.44
C ALA A 163 26.95 -16.21 -11.03
N ALA A 164 27.99 -16.71 -10.38
CA ALA A 164 28.64 -17.98 -10.79
C ALA A 164 27.68 -19.17 -10.72
N LYS A 165 26.87 -19.28 -9.64
CA LYS A 165 25.85 -20.34 -9.52
C LYS A 165 24.79 -20.23 -10.62
N ILE A 166 24.36 -19.02 -10.96
CA ILE A 166 23.41 -18.82 -12.07
C ILE A 166 24.03 -19.27 -13.38
N ARG A 167 25.25 -18.86 -13.70
CA ARG A 167 25.93 -19.27 -14.95
C ARG A 167 26.14 -20.76 -15.07
N SER A 168 26.36 -21.47 -13.96
CA SER A 168 26.56 -22.92 -13.94
C SER A 168 25.28 -23.74 -14.06
N SER A 169 24.11 -23.10 -13.97
CA SER A 169 22.83 -23.81 -14.04
C SER A 169 22.44 -24.12 -15.49
N ASP A 170 22.07 -25.36 -15.77
CA ASP A 170 21.62 -25.79 -17.11
C ASP A 170 20.27 -25.19 -17.52
N ARG A 171 19.51 -24.63 -16.57
CA ARG A 171 18.20 -24.01 -16.81
C ARG A 171 18.30 -22.56 -17.25
N VAL A 172 19.49 -21.97 -17.21
CA VAL A 172 19.70 -20.54 -17.51
C VAL A 172 19.98 -20.36 -18.99
N LYS A 173 19.25 -19.42 -19.60
CA LYS A 173 19.43 -19.08 -21.01
C LYS A 173 20.79 -18.46 -21.28
N GLU A 174 21.33 -18.71 -22.48
CA GLU A 174 22.69 -18.30 -22.85
C GLU A 174 22.93 -16.79 -22.73
N HIS A 175 21.96 -15.95 -23.09
CA HIS A 175 22.14 -14.50 -22.98
C HIS A 175 22.32 -14.03 -21.53
N ILE A 176 21.74 -14.72 -20.53
CA ILE A 176 21.92 -14.39 -19.11
C ILE A 176 23.34 -14.80 -18.65
N ARG A 177 23.89 -15.89 -19.17
CA ARG A 177 25.25 -16.32 -18.84
C ARG A 177 26.33 -15.31 -19.27
N GLN A 178 26.02 -14.53 -20.31
CA GLN A 178 26.92 -13.49 -20.85
C GLN A 178 26.83 -12.15 -20.11
N MET A 179 25.84 -11.98 -19.24
CA MET A 179 25.68 -10.77 -18.42
C MET A 179 26.81 -10.63 -17.40
N THR A 180 27.12 -9.42 -17.03
CA THR A 180 27.98 -9.12 -15.87
C THR A 180 27.31 -9.57 -14.58
N ASP A 181 28.06 -9.67 -13.48
CA ASP A 181 27.52 -10.09 -12.18
C ASP A 181 26.40 -9.14 -11.70
N TYR A 182 26.57 -7.84 -11.92
CA TYR A 182 25.58 -6.83 -11.56
C TYR A 182 24.33 -6.89 -12.43
N GLU A 183 24.46 -7.11 -13.72
CA GLU A 183 23.32 -7.31 -14.61
C GLU A 183 22.54 -8.58 -14.26
N ILE A 184 23.22 -9.63 -13.82
CA ILE A 184 22.55 -10.87 -13.34
C ILE A 184 21.69 -10.56 -12.13
N ILE A 185 22.23 -9.92 -11.08
CA ILE A 185 21.42 -9.64 -9.87
C ILE A 185 20.26 -8.69 -10.14
N ASP A 186 20.43 -7.73 -11.05
CA ASP A 186 19.35 -6.84 -11.47
C ASP A 186 18.27 -7.59 -12.26
N ASN A 187 18.67 -8.45 -13.22
CA ASN A 187 17.74 -9.30 -14.00
C ASN A 187 16.90 -10.24 -13.12
N TYR A 188 17.41 -10.61 -11.95
CA TYR A 188 16.68 -11.42 -10.96
C TYR A 188 15.94 -10.57 -9.90
N ASN A 189 15.78 -9.28 -10.12
CA ASN A 189 15.09 -8.32 -9.25
C ASN A 189 15.67 -8.23 -7.82
N PHE A 190 16.97 -8.42 -7.67
CA PHE A 190 17.63 -8.26 -6.38
C PHE A 190 17.89 -6.80 -6.05
N THR A 191 17.83 -5.93 -7.05
CA THR A 191 18.07 -4.50 -6.95
C THR A 191 16.87 -3.68 -7.44
N ASP A 192 16.75 -2.47 -6.91
CA ASP A 192 15.92 -1.38 -7.41
C ASP A 192 16.77 -0.10 -7.29
N GLY A 193 17.39 0.28 -8.40
CA GLY A 193 18.43 1.32 -8.45
C GLY A 193 19.63 0.94 -7.57
N ASP A 194 20.03 1.85 -6.68
CA ASP A 194 21.20 1.68 -5.81
C ASP A 194 20.94 0.82 -4.55
N TYR A 195 19.74 0.26 -4.40
CA TYR A 195 19.35 -0.45 -3.18
C TYR A 195 18.90 -1.87 -3.47
N LEU A 196 19.05 -2.74 -2.46
CA LEU A 196 18.53 -4.10 -2.51
C LEU A 196 17.03 -4.16 -2.23
N THR A 197 16.34 -5.02 -2.98
CA THR A 197 15.00 -5.51 -2.62
C THR A 197 15.09 -6.45 -1.41
N TYR A 198 13.97 -6.82 -0.80
CA TYR A 198 13.98 -7.86 0.23
C TYR A 198 14.58 -9.17 -0.30
N LEU A 199 14.30 -9.55 -1.55
CA LEU A 199 14.90 -10.71 -2.21
C LEU A 199 16.43 -10.58 -2.25
N GLY A 200 16.95 -9.42 -2.67
CA GLY A 200 18.38 -9.14 -2.69
C GLY A 200 19.01 -9.21 -1.30
N ILE A 201 18.35 -8.67 -0.26
CA ILE A 201 18.84 -8.73 1.12
C ILE A 201 18.90 -10.18 1.63
N LEU A 202 17.90 -11.01 1.29
CA LEU A 202 17.89 -12.42 1.71
C LEU A 202 19.04 -13.21 1.11
N TRP A 203 19.33 -13.03 -0.16
CA TRP A 203 20.32 -13.81 -0.88
C TRP A 203 21.74 -13.26 -0.76
N LEU A 204 21.92 -11.96 -0.83
CA LEU A 204 23.22 -11.30 -0.88
C LEU A 204 23.62 -10.64 0.43
N GLY A 205 22.65 -10.33 1.31
CA GLY A 205 22.89 -9.62 2.55
C GLY A 205 23.63 -10.46 3.59
N THR A 206 24.31 -9.79 4.50
CA THR A 206 24.90 -10.38 5.72
C THR A 206 23.82 -10.77 6.73
N ALA A 207 24.15 -11.56 7.73
CA ALA A 207 23.24 -11.91 8.84
C ALA A 207 22.68 -10.65 9.53
N LYS A 208 23.52 -9.62 9.74
CA LYS A 208 23.12 -8.32 10.32
C LYS A 208 22.14 -7.56 9.44
N GLN A 209 22.30 -7.62 8.11
CA GLN A 209 21.38 -6.96 7.16
C GLN A 209 20.05 -7.72 7.08
N ARG A 210 20.08 -9.04 7.06
CA ARG A 210 18.89 -9.89 7.11
C ARG A 210 18.07 -9.74 8.39
N SER A 211 18.72 -9.57 9.56
CA SER A 211 18.02 -9.38 10.83
C SER A 211 17.22 -8.06 10.91
N ARG A 212 17.47 -7.11 10.00
CA ARG A 212 16.73 -5.84 9.92
C ARG A 212 15.42 -5.96 9.12
N ILE A 213 15.16 -7.11 8.50
CA ILE A 213 13.89 -7.36 7.83
C ILE A 213 12.81 -7.48 8.93
N SER A 214 11.78 -6.64 8.85
CA SER A 214 10.73 -6.53 9.89
C SER A 214 9.94 -7.82 10.10
N TYR A 215 9.98 -8.74 9.14
CA TYR A 215 9.37 -10.06 9.21
C TYR A 215 10.44 -11.10 8.92
N PRO A 216 11.09 -11.66 9.95
CA PRO A 216 12.09 -12.70 9.72
C PRO A 216 11.42 -13.91 9.07
N ILE A 217 11.94 -14.29 7.89
CA ILE A 217 11.50 -15.50 7.22
C ILE A 217 12.16 -16.66 7.93
N THR A 218 11.35 -17.46 8.60
CA THR A 218 11.81 -18.73 9.17
C THR A 218 11.46 -19.83 8.19
N VAL A 219 12.49 -20.44 7.59
CA VAL A 219 12.34 -21.68 6.83
C VAL A 219 12.57 -22.83 7.80
N GLN A 220 11.52 -23.58 8.10
CA GLN A 220 11.63 -24.81 8.88
C GLN A 220 11.71 -25.99 7.93
N TYR A 221 12.80 -26.74 8.02
CA TYR A 221 12.95 -28.04 7.37
C TYR A 221 12.67 -29.12 8.43
N ILE A 222 11.58 -29.86 8.25
CA ILE A 222 11.19 -30.91 9.18
C ILE A 222 11.32 -32.23 8.44
N VAL A 223 12.15 -33.13 8.98
CA VAL A 223 12.29 -34.47 8.47
C VAL A 223 11.44 -35.41 9.34
N TYR A 224 10.68 -36.26 8.68
CA TYR A 224 9.90 -37.31 9.32
C TYR A 224 10.51 -38.68 8.96
N ASP A 225 10.45 -39.60 9.90
CA ASP A 225 10.78 -41.00 9.63
C ASP A 225 9.61 -41.71 8.89
N GLU A 226 9.81 -42.96 8.54
CA GLU A 226 8.81 -43.81 7.86
C GLU A 226 7.52 -44.03 8.70
N LEU A 227 7.52 -43.65 9.97
CA LEU A 227 6.40 -43.74 10.90
C LEU A 227 5.80 -42.36 11.23
N ASP A 228 6.03 -41.35 10.40
CA ASP A 228 5.59 -39.98 10.56
C ASP A 228 6.02 -39.30 11.89
N ARG A 229 7.14 -39.77 12.48
CA ARG A 229 7.74 -39.14 13.65
C ARG A 229 8.79 -38.13 13.22
N LYS A 230 8.76 -36.96 13.82
CA LYS A 230 9.77 -35.91 13.60
C LYS A 230 11.14 -36.39 14.07
N ILE A 231 12.12 -36.34 13.15
CA ILE A 231 13.53 -36.67 13.42
C ILE A 231 14.27 -35.38 13.81
#